data_045a4343c165d0c4291bd9a2beb65c51
#
_entry.id   045a4343c165d0c4291bd9a2beb65c51
#
_cell.length_a   1.000
_cell.length_b   1.000
_cell.length_c   1.000
_cell.angle_alpha   90.00
_cell.angle_beta   90.00
_cell.angle_gamma   90.00
#
_symmetry.space_group_name_H-M   'P 1'
#
loop_
_entity.id
_entity.type
_entity.pdbx_description
1 polymer ?
#
loop_
_entity_poly.entity_id
_entity_poly.type
_entity_poly.pdbx_seq_one_letter_code
_entity_poly.pdbx_strand_id
1 'polypeptide(L)'
;VDSQKVADHNITINEAQQRGIGELVFNMDATQDPSYDNTVYKEVSRTADSVTLEGYDPARQLFISKTYTLHPVKNLEGKVLPGSKYLIRLTVSLLNKSSNVQDLRYMGIFGGSAYPIAKSEPKDTYTHFFYHADGSLEQEVPSYFTGGFFSTAKARVLEGPLQDLTYAGVMSQYYATILLPQNESKGSTVYATRQEFPLAHENNTLVPGVTVAMGIPNLTMAPNEIKTLTYDIYTGPKFNAYLRDLNLTYPAISDIMAYGWL
;
A
#
# COMPACT_ATOMS: atom_id res chain seq x y z
N VAL A 1 6.33 -9.65 -33.44
CA VAL A 1 5.93 -9.93 -32.05
C VAL A 1 4.48 -9.57 -31.97
N ASP A 2 3.65 -10.59 -31.83
CA ASP A 2 2.20 -10.52 -31.96
C ASP A 2 1.62 -9.65 -30.85
N SER A 3 1.03 -8.51 -31.19
CA SER A 3 0.44 -7.55 -30.26
C SER A 3 -0.71 -8.12 -29.41
N GLN A 4 -1.29 -9.26 -29.81
CA GLN A 4 -2.29 -9.98 -29.03
C GLN A 4 -1.71 -10.73 -27.83
N LYS A 5 -0.43 -11.16 -27.88
CA LYS A 5 0.19 -11.86 -26.74
C LYS A 5 0.61 -10.95 -25.57
N VAL A 6 0.66 -9.64 -25.78
CA VAL A 6 0.98 -8.68 -24.72
C VAL A 6 -0.26 -8.29 -23.90
N ALA A 7 -1.46 -8.44 -24.47
CA ALA A 7 -2.73 -8.09 -23.80
C ALA A 7 -3.19 -9.11 -22.74
N ASP A 8 -2.68 -10.34 -22.76
CA ASP A 8 -3.09 -11.41 -21.83
C ASP A 8 -2.21 -11.50 -20.55
N HIS A 9 -1.22 -10.65 -20.40
CA HIS A 9 -0.38 -10.61 -19.21
C HIS A 9 -0.71 -9.36 -18.37
N ASN A 10 -1.86 -9.40 -17.72
CA ASN A 10 -2.10 -8.54 -16.58
C ASN A 10 -1.11 -8.92 -15.48
N ILE A 11 -0.04 -8.16 -15.32
CA ILE A 11 0.84 -8.29 -14.17
C ILE A 11 0.06 -7.77 -12.97
N THR A 12 -0.46 -8.68 -12.18
CA THR A 12 -1.09 -8.34 -10.91
C THR A 12 0.03 -8.14 -9.90
N ILE A 13 0.29 -6.91 -9.50
CA ILE A 13 1.36 -6.54 -8.56
C ILE A 13 1.23 -7.27 -7.21
N ASN A 14 0.10 -7.90 -6.95
CA ASN A 14 -0.23 -8.55 -5.68
C ASN A 14 -0.66 -10.02 -5.80
N GLU A 15 -0.40 -10.66 -6.92
CA GLU A 15 -0.88 -12.02 -7.23
C GLU A 15 -0.40 -13.07 -6.23
N ALA A 16 0.83 -12.93 -5.73
CA ALA A 16 1.45 -13.92 -4.85
C ALA A 16 0.75 -14.12 -3.50
N GLN A 17 0.02 -13.13 -3.01
CA GLN A 17 -0.68 -13.20 -1.72
C GLN A 17 -2.21 -13.16 -1.84
N GLN A 18 -2.73 -12.98 -3.06
CA GLN A 18 -4.18 -12.80 -3.29
C GLN A 18 -4.81 -11.69 -2.42
N ARG A 19 -4.00 -10.69 -2.01
CA ARG A 19 -4.44 -9.55 -1.21
C ARG A 19 -4.52 -8.29 -2.04
N GLY A 20 -5.66 -7.63 -1.98
CA GLY A 20 -5.89 -6.35 -2.68
C GLY A 20 -5.24 -5.18 -1.96
N ILE A 21 -4.64 -4.26 -2.72
CA ILE A 21 -4.24 -2.95 -2.19
C ILE A 21 -5.50 -2.25 -1.65
N GLY A 22 -5.44 -1.72 -0.43
CA GLY A 22 -6.59 -1.13 0.24
C GLY A 22 -7.38 -2.12 1.11
N GLU A 23 -6.89 -3.37 1.31
CA GLU A 23 -7.43 -4.22 2.36
C GLU A 23 -7.20 -3.63 3.74
N LEU A 24 -8.14 -3.88 4.66
CA LEU A 24 -7.96 -3.49 6.05
C LEU A 24 -7.02 -4.49 6.75
N VAL A 25 -6.12 -3.95 7.54
CA VAL A 25 -5.21 -4.72 8.38
C VAL A 25 -5.50 -4.37 9.82
N PHE A 26 -5.64 -5.37 10.67
CA PHE A 26 -5.94 -5.20 12.09
C PHE A 26 -4.81 -5.78 12.94
N ASN A 27 -4.73 -5.37 14.21
CA ASN A 27 -3.73 -5.81 15.16
C ASN A 27 -2.30 -5.52 14.72
N MET A 28 -2.09 -4.37 14.09
CA MET A 28 -0.76 -3.89 13.67
C MET A 28 0.02 -3.40 14.89
N ASP A 29 0.23 -4.24 15.87
CA ASP A 29 1.09 -3.95 17.02
C ASP A 29 2.40 -4.76 16.93
N ALA A 30 3.36 -4.41 17.80
CA ALA A 30 4.65 -5.09 17.80
C ALA A 30 4.61 -6.51 18.38
N THR A 31 3.50 -6.91 19.00
CA THR A 31 3.41 -8.14 19.81
C THR A 31 2.71 -9.29 19.12
N GLN A 32 1.85 -9.00 18.13
CA GLN A 32 1.00 -9.98 17.45
C GLN A 32 1.21 -9.96 15.94
N ASP A 33 0.88 -11.06 15.29
CA ASP A 33 0.76 -11.07 13.84
C ASP A 33 -0.51 -10.32 13.42
N PRO A 34 -0.45 -9.49 12.39
CA PRO A 34 -1.61 -8.76 11.93
C PRO A 34 -2.66 -9.73 11.39
N SER A 35 -3.91 -9.41 11.63
CA SER A 35 -5.02 -10.06 10.97
C SER A 35 -5.50 -9.21 9.80
N TYR A 36 -5.83 -9.85 8.70
CA TYR A 36 -6.31 -9.16 7.52
C TYR A 36 -7.82 -9.25 7.40
N ASP A 37 -8.37 -8.34 6.63
CA ASP A 37 -9.77 -8.27 6.30
C ASP A 37 -10.22 -9.54 5.54
N ASN A 38 -11.12 -10.30 6.14
CA ASN A 38 -11.72 -11.48 5.52
C ASN A 38 -13.18 -11.21 5.10
N THR A 39 -13.57 -9.95 5.03
CA THR A 39 -14.91 -9.54 4.63
C THR A 39 -15.18 -9.92 3.18
N VAL A 40 -16.31 -10.56 2.93
CA VAL A 40 -16.79 -10.80 1.56
C VAL A 40 -17.46 -9.55 1.05
N TYR A 41 -16.86 -8.92 0.05
CA TYR A 41 -17.38 -7.73 -0.58
C TYR A 41 -18.27 -8.05 -1.78
N LYS A 42 -19.32 -7.24 -1.95
CA LYS A 42 -20.18 -7.24 -3.12
C LYS A 42 -20.03 -5.91 -3.85
N GLU A 43 -19.97 -5.95 -5.16
CA GLU A 43 -20.06 -4.76 -5.99
C GLU A 43 -21.50 -4.21 -5.90
N VAL A 44 -21.63 -2.96 -5.48
CA VAL A 44 -22.91 -2.27 -5.34
C VAL A 44 -23.11 -1.16 -6.35
N SER A 45 -22.00 -0.65 -6.90
CA SER A 45 -22.04 0.37 -7.94
C SER A 45 -20.80 0.28 -8.82
N ARG A 46 -20.98 0.55 -10.11
CA ARG A 46 -19.91 0.68 -11.10
C ARG A 46 -20.23 1.79 -12.09
N THR A 47 -19.23 2.62 -12.37
CA THR A 47 -19.25 3.59 -13.47
C THR A 47 -18.07 3.34 -14.41
N ALA A 48 -17.86 4.20 -15.40
CA ALA A 48 -16.66 4.13 -16.25
C ALA A 48 -15.36 4.35 -15.44
N ASP A 49 -15.41 5.16 -14.37
CA ASP A 49 -14.24 5.63 -13.64
C ASP A 49 -14.20 5.15 -12.18
N SER A 50 -15.22 4.43 -11.70
CA SER A 50 -15.26 4.01 -10.31
C SER A 50 -15.98 2.68 -10.09
N VAL A 51 -15.62 2.03 -8.97
CA VAL A 51 -16.32 0.87 -8.45
C VAL A 51 -16.48 1.01 -6.94
N THR A 52 -17.67 0.69 -6.43
CA THR A 52 -17.95 0.65 -4.99
C THR A 52 -18.25 -0.78 -4.57
N LEU A 53 -17.55 -1.22 -3.54
CA LEU A 53 -17.65 -2.53 -2.93
C LEU A 53 -18.14 -2.36 -1.49
N GLU A 54 -19.10 -3.17 -1.06
CA GLU A 54 -19.62 -3.15 0.30
C GLU A 54 -19.58 -4.54 0.93
N GLY A 55 -19.31 -4.58 2.23
CA GLY A 55 -19.26 -5.81 3.00
C GLY A 55 -19.48 -5.56 4.49
N TYR A 56 -19.70 -6.66 5.21
CA TYR A 56 -19.87 -6.63 6.65
C TYR A 56 -18.90 -7.59 7.32
N ASP A 57 -18.15 -7.07 8.29
CA ASP A 57 -17.29 -7.86 9.17
C ASP A 57 -18.09 -8.22 10.44
N PRO A 58 -18.56 -9.46 10.59
CA PRO A 58 -19.36 -9.86 11.74
C PRO A 58 -18.55 -9.97 13.04
N ALA A 59 -17.25 -10.21 12.94
CA ALA A 59 -16.39 -10.32 14.12
C ALA A 59 -16.19 -8.96 14.80
N ARG A 60 -16.12 -7.90 14.00
CA ARG A 60 -15.95 -6.51 14.49
C ARG A 60 -17.24 -5.71 14.40
N GLN A 61 -18.31 -6.28 13.84
CA GLN A 61 -19.58 -5.60 13.61
C GLN A 61 -19.40 -4.26 12.85
N LEU A 62 -18.52 -4.28 11.83
CA LEU A 62 -18.26 -3.13 10.97
C LEU A 62 -18.93 -3.34 9.62
N PHE A 63 -19.71 -2.36 9.19
CA PHE A 63 -20.09 -2.25 7.78
C PHE A 63 -19.02 -1.43 7.07
N ILE A 64 -18.52 -1.95 5.95
CA ILE A 64 -17.36 -1.41 5.23
C ILE A 64 -17.79 -1.13 3.80
N SER A 65 -17.58 0.10 3.34
CA SER A 65 -17.73 0.48 1.94
C SER A 65 -16.39 0.98 1.41
N LYS A 66 -15.94 0.45 0.27
CA LYS A 66 -14.71 0.84 -0.42
C LYS A 66 -15.04 1.32 -1.83
N THR A 67 -14.72 2.57 -2.11
CA THR A 67 -14.87 3.13 -3.45
C THR A 67 -13.49 3.39 -4.05
N TYR A 68 -13.21 2.75 -5.18
CA TYR A 68 -12.03 3.00 -6.01
C TYR A 68 -12.43 3.85 -7.20
N THR A 69 -11.74 4.97 -7.39
CA THR A 69 -12.03 5.92 -8.47
C THR A 69 -10.74 6.28 -9.21
N LEU A 70 -10.76 6.26 -10.54
CA LEU A 70 -9.65 6.80 -11.32
C LEU A 70 -9.44 8.27 -10.95
N HIS A 71 -8.19 8.65 -10.67
CA HIS A 71 -7.87 9.97 -10.15
C HIS A 71 -6.88 10.72 -11.04
N PRO A 72 -7.33 11.22 -12.23
CA PRO A 72 -6.45 11.99 -13.11
C PRO A 72 -6.10 13.34 -12.49
N VAL A 73 -4.80 13.58 -12.27
CA VAL A 73 -4.26 14.88 -11.84
C VAL A 73 -3.93 15.71 -13.07
N LYS A 74 -4.26 17.00 -13.01
CA LYS A 74 -4.01 17.96 -14.08
C LYS A 74 -2.96 18.98 -13.64
N ASN A 75 -2.16 19.46 -14.58
CA ASN A 75 -1.29 20.60 -14.37
C ASN A 75 -2.07 21.93 -14.36
N LEU A 76 -1.37 23.03 -14.13
CA LEU A 76 -1.97 24.39 -14.10
C LEU A 76 -2.66 24.78 -15.41
N GLU A 77 -2.30 24.17 -16.53
CA GLU A 77 -2.89 24.39 -17.85
C GLU A 77 -4.11 23.47 -18.10
N GLY A 78 -4.51 22.66 -17.13
CA GLY A 78 -5.62 21.72 -17.25
C GLY A 78 -5.30 20.42 -18.00
N LYS A 79 -4.03 20.19 -18.38
CA LYS A 79 -3.60 18.95 -19.05
C LYS A 79 -3.35 17.85 -18.04
N VAL A 80 -3.89 16.66 -18.32
CA VAL A 80 -3.69 15.46 -17.49
C VAL A 80 -2.22 15.08 -17.47
N LEU A 81 -1.64 14.93 -16.26
CA LEU A 81 -0.26 14.50 -16.08
C LEU A 81 -0.10 13.02 -16.47
N PRO A 82 0.90 12.64 -17.27
CA PRO A 82 1.07 11.26 -17.73
C PRO A 82 1.16 10.23 -16.60
N GLY A 83 1.80 10.57 -15.48
CA GLY A 83 1.90 9.71 -14.30
C GLY A 83 0.57 9.46 -13.60
N SER A 84 -0.40 10.37 -13.73
CA SER A 84 -1.68 10.27 -13.02
C SER A 84 -2.61 9.18 -13.54
N LYS A 85 -2.35 8.59 -14.71
CA LYS A 85 -3.08 7.41 -15.21
C LYS A 85 -2.89 6.17 -14.33
N TYR A 86 -1.91 6.21 -13.43
CA TYR A 86 -1.62 5.17 -12.45
C TYR A 86 -2.11 5.53 -11.03
N LEU A 87 -2.85 6.63 -10.91
CA LEU A 87 -3.46 7.05 -9.64
C LEU A 87 -4.90 6.59 -9.53
N ILE A 88 -5.20 5.99 -8.39
CA ILE A 88 -6.54 5.57 -8.00
C ILE A 88 -6.82 6.20 -6.64
N ARG A 89 -7.96 6.85 -6.48
CA ARG A 89 -8.44 7.27 -5.17
C ARG A 89 -9.23 6.15 -4.53
N LEU A 90 -8.83 5.76 -3.32
CA LEU A 90 -9.56 4.85 -2.45
C LEU A 90 -10.24 5.65 -1.35
N THR A 91 -11.55 5.54 -1.27
CA THR A 91 -12.34 6.03 -0.13
C THR A 91 -12.88 4.83 0.64
N VAL A 92 -12.52 4.71 1.91
CA VAL A 92 -13.00 3.68 2.81
C VAL A 92 -13.95 4.32 3.81
N SER A 93 -15.19 3.87 3.86
CA SER A 93 -16.17 4.28 4.86
C SER A 93 -16.43 3.10 5.81
N LEU A 94 -16.27 3.34 7.09
CA LEU A 94 -16.49 2.39 8.17
C LEU A 94 -17.69 2.85 8.99
N LEU A 95 -18.64 1.96 9.22
CA LEU A 95 -19.78 2.22 10.11
C LEU A 95 -19.77 1.18 11.25
N ASN A 96 -19.66 1.65 12.48
CA ASN A 96 -19.78 0.82 13.67
C ASN A 96 -21.24 0.40 13.91
N LYS A 97 -21.55 -0.87 13.64
CA LYS A 97 -22.87 -1.46 13.87
C LYS A 97 -23.04 -2.08 15.25
N SER A 98 -21.99 -2.08 16.08
CA SER A 98 -22.06 -2.57 17.44
C SER A 98 -22.76 -1.57 18.38
N SER A 99 -23.20 -2.04 19.52
CA SER A 99 -23.73 -1.20 20.61
C SER A 99 -22.62 -0.57 21.47
N ASN A 100 -21.35 -0.87 21.18
CA ASN A 100 -20.21 -0.45 21.98
C ASN A 100 -19.26 0.45 21.18
N VAL A 101 -18.45 1.23 21.88
CA VAL A 101 -17.31 1.92 21.28
C VAL A 101 -16.32 0.88 20.76
N GLN A 102 -15.93 1.01 19.51
CA GLN A 102 -14.88 0.19 18.88
C GLN A 102 -13.54 0.91 19.00
N ASP A 103 -12.54 0.21 19.52
CA ASP A 103 -11.16 0.66 19.55
C ASP A 103 -10.40 -0.03 18.40
N LEU A 104 -10.08 0.73 17.37
CA LEU A 104 -9.41 0.27 16.16
C LEU A 104 -8.01 0.92 16.00
N ARG A 105 -7.36 1.27 17.12
CA ARG A 105 -6.05 1.95 17.14
C ARG A 105 -4.96 1.27 16.33
N TYR A 106 -5.04 -0.06 16.18
CA TYR A 106 -4.06 -0.84 15.43
C TYR A 106 -4.58 -1.31 14.09
N MET A 107 -5.53 -0.57 13.53
CA MET A 107 -6.01 -0.79 12.18
C MET A 107 -5.18 0.02 11.18
N GLY A 108 -5.03 -0.54 9.99
CA GLY A 108 -4.35 0.12 8.88
C GLY A 108 -4.89 -0.30 7.53
N ILE A 109 -4.31 0.28 6.50
CA ILE A 109 -4.57 -0.01 5.10
C ILE A 109 -3.37 -0.72 4.50
N PHE A 110 -3.60 -1.87 3.86
CA PHE A 110 -2.56 -2.61 3.16
C PHE A 110 -2.11 -1.85 1.90
N GLY A 111 -0.81 -1.57 1.83
CA GLY A 111 -0.19 -0.78 0.78
C GLY A 111 0.45 -1.60 -0.34
N GLY A 112 0.43 -2.93 -0.21
CA GLY A 112 0.94 -3.82 -1.25
C GLY A 112 2.16 -4.61 -0.85
N SER A 113 2.64 -5.38 -1.82
CA SER A 113 3.82 -6.24 -1.73
C SER A 113 4.76 -5.97 -2.89
N ALA A 114 6.05 -6.10 -2.66
CA ALA A 114 7.06 -6.11 -3.72
C ALA A 114 8.01 -7.29 -3.51
N TYR A 115 8.42 -7.90 -4.63
CA TYR A 115 9.37 -9.00 -4.66
C TYR A 115 10.08 -9.02 -6.03
N PRO A 116 11.25 -9.67 -6.15
CA PRO A 116 11.92 -9.86 -7.43
C PRO A 116 11.01 -10.56 -8.44
N ILE A 117 10.99 -10.10 -9.68
CA ILE A 117 10.18 -10.70 -10.76
C ILE A 117 10.88 -11.88 -11.42
N ALA A 118 12.20 -12.03 -11.22
CA ALA A 118 13.00 -13.14 -11.70
C ALA A 118 14.04 -13.55 -10.65
N LYS A 119 14.41 -14.83 -10.63
CA LYS A 119 15.43 -15.38 -9.71
C LYS A 119 16.81 -14.74 -9.87
N SER A 120 17.13 -14.30 -11.08
CA SER A 120 18.38 -13.59 -11.40
C SER A 120 18.41 -12.14 -10.93
N GLU A 121 17.27 -11.56 -10.53
CA GLU A 121 17.22 -10.20 -10.02
C GLU A 121 17.92 -10.13 -8.65
N PRO A 122 18.82 -9.17 -8.41
CA PRO A 122 19.47 -8.99 -7.12
C PRO A 122 18.44 -8.70 -6.02
N LYS A 123 18.35 -9.63 -5.06
CA LYS A 123 17.28 -9.69 -4.04
C LYS A 123 17.15 -8.40 -3.21
N ASP A 124 18.28 -7.79 -2.85
CA ASP A 124 18.32 -6.63 -1.96
C ASP A 124 18.75 -5.34 -2.66
N THR A 125 18.65 -5.27 -4.00
CA THR A 125 19.03 -4.07 -4.73
C THR A 125 17.82 -3.22 -5.12
N TYR A 126 16.72 -3.86 -5.47
CA TYR A 126 15.58 -3.17 -6.07
C TYR A 126 14.26 -3.35 -5.31
N THR A 127 14.18 -4.35 -4.45
CA THR A 127 12.98 -4.63 -3.67
C THR A 127 13.05 -3.95 -2.33
N HIS A 128 12.19 -2.97 -2.09
CA HIS A 128 12.15 -2.20 -0.84
C HIS A 128 10.71 -2.00 -0.37
N PHE A 129 10.52 -1.93 0.96
CA PHE A 129 9.48 -1.07 1.48
C PHE A 129 10.08 0.30 1.80
N PHE A 130 9.26 1.33 1.78
CA PHE A 130 9.69 2.69 2.07
C PHE A 130 8.55 3.50 2.67
N TYR A 131 8.91 4.58 3.35
CA TYR A 131 7.98 5.62 3.76
C TYR A 131 8.70 6.97 3.79
N HIS A 132 7.94 8.03 3.59
CA HIS A 132 8.43 9.39 3.73
C HIS A 132 7.70 10.05 4.90
N ALA A 133 8.44 10.41 5.92
CA ALA A 133 7.91 11.04 7.11
C ALA A 133 8.91 12.04 7.68
N ASP A 134 8.39 13.08 8.33
CA ASP A 134 9.23 14.08 9.03
C ASP A 134 10.32 14.69 8.12
N GLY A 135 10.03 14.79 6.82
CA GLY A 135 10.90 15.38 5.80
C GLY A 135 11.99 14.44 5.27
N SER A 136 11.99 13.15 5.63
CA SER A 136 12.98 12.18 5.14
C SER A 136 12.33 10.93 4.52
N LEU A 137 13.03 10.35 3.55
CA LEU A 137 12.69 9.04 2.98
C LEU A 137 13.48 7.96 3.69
N GLU A 138 12.75 7.02 4.28
CA GLU A 138 13.30 5.80 4.87
C GLU A 138 12.94 4.61 3.98
N GLN A 139 13.91 3.71 3.75
CA GLN A 139 13.70 2.53 2.91
C GLN A 139 14.57 1.37 3.37
N GLU A 140 14.02 0.15 3.29
CA GLU A 140 14.70 -1.07 3.70
C GLU A 140 14.39 -2.24 2.77
N VAL A 141 15.33 -3.15 2.69
CA VAL A 141 15.32 -4.33 1.82
C VAL A 141 14.86 -5.58 2.58
N PRO A 142 14.51 -6.69 1.89
CA PRO A 142 14.11 -7.94 2.55
C PRO A 142 15.12 -8.49 3.55
N SER A 143 16.44 -8.34 3.30
CA SER A 143 17.49 -8.83 4.20
C SER A 143 17.54 -8.06 5.54
N TYR A 144 17.01 -6.84 5.61
CA TYR A 144 16.87 -6.10 6.87
C TYR A 144 16.14 -6.90 7.96
N PHE A 145 15.17 -7.72 7.56
CA PHE A 145 14.39 -8.54 8.49
C PHE A 145 15.11 -9.82 8.96
N THR A 146 16.10 -10.31 8.21
CA THR A 146 16.79 -11.57 8.54
C THR A 146 17.90 -11.41 9.57
N GLY A 147 18.27 -10.17 9.86
CA GLY A 147 19.43 -9.87 10.67
C GLY A 147 20.74 -10.15 9.94
N GLY A 148 21.84 -9.76 10.53
CA GLY A 148 23.18 -9.94 10.02
C GLY A 148 24.16 -10.29 11.12
N PHE A 149 25.46 -10.29 10.80
CA PHE A 149 26.51 -10.65 11.75
C PHE A 149 26.52 -9.75 13.02
N PHE A 150 26.03 -8.50 12.90
CA PHE A 150 25.96 -7.54 13.99
C PHE A 150 24.53 -7.04 14.30
N SER A 151 23.50 -7.61 13.69
CA SER A 151 22.11 -7.20 13.89
C SER A 151 21.20 -8.39 14.15
N THR A 152 20.24 -8.20 15.06
CA THR A 152 19.24 -9.22 15.38
C THR A 152 18.16 -9.24 14.28
N ALA A 153 17.71 -10.43 13.92
CA ALA A 153 16.57 -10.61 13.02
C ALA A 153 15.31 -9.93 13.59
N LYS A 154 14.57 -9.24 12.73
CA LYS A 154 13.31 -8.57 13.08
C LYS A 154 12.16 -9.27 12.35
N ALA A 155 11.17 -9.77 13.08
CA ALA A 155 9.99 -10.37 12.44
C ALA A 155 9.21 -9.33 11.62
N ARG A 156 9.24 -8.09 12.07
CA ARG A 156 8.50 -6.97 11.50
C ARG A 156 9.13 -5.63 11.87
N VAL A 157 8.79 -4.61 11.11
CA VAL A 157 9.03 -3.20 11.46
C VAL A 157 7.69 -2.58 11.81
N LEU A 158 7.65 -1.84 12.90
CA LEU A 158 6.55 -0.95 13.27
C LEU A 158 7.18 0.39 13.65
N GLU A 159 7.07 1.35 12.75
CA GLU A 159 7.58 2.72 12.97
C GLU A 159 6.41 3.65 13.29
N GLY A 160 6.58 4.47 14.29
CA GLY A 160 5.58 5.47 14.70
C GLY A 160 5.35 5.47 16.22
N PRO A 161 4.53 6.41 16.70
CA PRO A 161 3.72 7.36 15.91
C PRO A 161 4.56 8.43 15.20
N LEU A 162 4.33 8.61 13.90
CA LEU A 162 4.99 9.60 13.06
C LEU A 162 4.26 10.95 13.11
N GLN A 163 4.97 12.07 12.99
CA GLN A 163 4.33 13.40 13.06
C GLN A 163 3.77 13.84 11.72
N ASP A 164 4.48 13.52 10.62
CA ASP A 164 4.08 13.88 9.27
C ASP A 164 4.40 12.73 8.31
N LEU A 165 3.49 11.76 8.20
CA LEU A 165 3.61 10.67 7.24
C LEU A 165 3.00 11.09 5.91
N THR A 166 3.85 11.41 4.95
CA THR A 166 3.43 11.85 3.62
C THR A 166 2.99 10.69 2.73
N TYR A 167 3.73 9.57 2.76
CA TYR A 167 3.39 8.34 2.05
C TYR A 167 4.15 7.13 2.60
N ALA A 168 3.64 5.94 2.29
CA ALA A 168 4.35 4.68 2.46
C ALA A 168 4.08 3.76 1.26
N GLY A 169 5.00 2.84 0.97
CA GLY A 169 4.85 1.99 -0.18
C GLY A 169 5.86 0.87 -0.27
N VAL A 170 5.78 0.17 -1.39
CA VAL A 170 6.72 -0.89 -1.79
C VAL A 170 7.16 -0.66 -3.22
N MET A 171 8.37 -1.08 -3.55
CA MET A 171 8.88 -1.00 -4.91
C MET A 171 9.72 -2.22 -5.28
N SER A 172 9.71 -2.52 -6.57
CA SER A 172 10.63 -3.43 -7.24
C SER A 172 11.55 -2.65 -8.19
N GLN A 173 12.27 -3.34 -9.04
CA GLN A 173 13.13 -2.70 -10.03
C GLN A 173 12.37 -1.69 -10.91
N TYR A 174 11.17 -2.06 -11.37
CA TYR A 174 10.44 -1.30 -12.40
C TYR A 174 9.13 -0.66 -11.93
N TYR A 175 8.57 -1.12 -10.82
CA TYR A 175 7.25 -0.72 -10.35
C TYR A 175 7.28 -0.27 -8.90
N ALA A 176 6.36 0.62 -8.58
CA ALA A 176 6.09 1.04 -7.21
C ALA A 176 4.59 1.06 -6.93
N THR A 177 4.24 0.74 -5.69
CA THR A 177 2.92 1.00 -5.13
C THR A 177 3.10 1.93 -3.95
N ILE A 178 2.40 3.07 -3.97
CA ILE A 178 2.55 4.15 -2.99
C ILE A 178 1.16 4.50 -2.46
N LEU A 179 1.01 4.44 -1.14
CA LEU A 179 -0.16 4.94 -0.43
C LEU A 179 0.09 6.36 0.04
N LEU A 180 -0.81 7.28 -0.32
CA LEU A 180 -0.74 8.72 -0.02
C LEU A 180 -2.00 9.10 0.78
N PRO A 181 -1.91 9.25 2.10
CA PRO A 181 -3.06 9.60 2.92
C PRO A 181 -3.54 11.01 2.57
N GLN A 182 -4.86 11.19 2.44
CA GLN A 182 -5.49 12.48 2.17
C GLN A 182 -6.13 13.07 3.43
N ASN A 183 -6.21 12.29 4.49
CA ASN A 183 -6.63 12.73 5.82
C ASN A 183 -5.41 13.06 6.67
N GLU A 184 -5.64 13.61 7.86
CA GLU A 184 -4.56 13.84 8.82
C GLU A 184 -3.81 12.54 9.12
N SER A 185 -2.48 12.58 8.94
CA SER A 185 -1.58 11.44 9.12
C SER A 185 -0.78 11.48 10.42
N LYS A 186 -0.95 12.55 11.22
CA LYS A 186 -0.25 12.70 12.51
C LYS A 186 -0.61 11.57 13.46
N GLY A 187 0.41 10.85 13.90
CA GLY A 187 0.24 9.67 14.74
C GLY A 187 0.06 8.36 13.97
N SER A 188 0.14 8.41 12.64
CA SER A 188 0.17 7.20 11.79
C SER A 188 1.39 6.35 12.09
N THR A 189 1.28 5.07 11.76
CA THR A 189 2.36 4.09 11.86
C THR A 189 2.62 3.45 10.51
N VAL A 190 3.84 2.96 10.29
CA VAL A 190 4.18 2.12 9.14
C VAL A 190 4.50 0.73 9.65
N TYR A 191 3.81 -0.25 9.12
CA TYR A 191 4.03 -1.65 9.42
C TYR A 191 4.57 -2.35 8.17
N ALA A 192 5.70 -3.03 8.31
CA ALA A 192 6.30 -3.78 7.21
C ALA A 192 6.78 -5.15 7.67
N THR A 193 6.71 -6.14 6.78
CA THR A 193 7.21 -7.49 7.01
C THR A 193 7.91 -8.03 5.77
N ARG A 194 8.81 -9.00 5.99
CA ARG A 194 9.35 -9.85 4.95
C ARG A 194 8.46 -11.07 4.76
N GLN A 195 8.25 -11.44 3.52
CA GLN A 195 7.54 -12.66 3.15
C GLN A 195 8.22 -13.35 1.97
N GLU A 196 7.94 -14.64 1.80
CA GLU A 196 8.39 -15.41 0.65
C GLU A 196 7.26 -15.46 -0.39
N PHE A 197 7.61 -15.14 -1.64
CA PHE A 197 6.67 -15.07 -2.75
C PHE A 197 7.02 -16.10 -3.83
N PRO A 198 6.03 -16.81 -4.38
CA PRO A 198 6.27 -17.70 -5.51
C PRO A 198 6.50 -16.88 -6.79
N LEU A 199 7.51 -17.26 -7.56
CA LEU A 199 7.70 -16.70 -8.90
C LEU A 199 6.71 -17.33 -9.88
N ALA A 200 5.98 -16.51 -10.62
CA ALA A 200 4.88 -16.93 -11.49
C ALA A 200 5.27 -17.93 -12.59
N HIS A 201 6.54 -17.95 -13.00
CA HIS A 201 7.03 -18.77 -14.13
C HIS A 201 8.12 -19.77 -13.74
N GLU A 202 8.42 -19.89 -12.45
CA GLU A 202 9.43 -20.82 -11.95
C GLU A 202 8.81 -21.73 -10.90
N ASN A 203 8.54 -22.98 -11.26
CA ASN A 203 7.91 -23.99 -10.40
C ASN A 203 8.54 -24.04 -9.01
N ASN A 204 7.74 -23.70 -7.98
CA ASN A 204 8.12 -23.77 -6.57
C ASN A 204 9.32 -22.91 -6.14
N THR A 205 9.76 -21.96 -6.95
CA THR A 205 10.82 -21.04 -6.53
C THR A 205 10.20 -19.93 -5.68
N LEU A 206 10.61 -19.83 -4.43
CA LEU A 206 10.25 -18.75 -3.52
C LEU A 206 11.36 -17.70 -3.52
N VAL A 207 10.96 -16.43 -3.52
CA VAL A 207 11.86 -15.28 -3.40
C VAL A 207 11.43 -14.38 -2.26
N PRO A 208 12.38 -13.80 -1.52
CA PRO A 208 12.04 -12.86 -0.47
C PRO A 208 11.51 -11.57 -1.07
N GLY A 209 10.48 -11.06 -0.45
CA GLY A 209 9.91 -9.76 -0.73
C GLY A 209 9.47 -9.05 0.54
N VAL A 210 8.87 -7.91 0.39
CA VAL A 210 8.38 -7.06 1.47
C VAL A 210 6.93 -6.70 1.28
N THR A 211 6.23 -6.48 2.38
CA THR A 211 4.88 -5.94 2.41
C THR A 211 4.85 -4.70 3.27
N VAL A 212 3.92 -3.79 3.00
CA VAL A 212 3.70 -2.60 3.81
C VAL A 212 2.22 -2.38 4.10
N ALA A 213 1.92 -1.86 5.27
CA ALA A 213 0.62 -1.30 5.62
C ALA A 213 0.82 0.03 6.36
N MET A 214 -0.11 0.94 6.17
CA MET A 214 -0.14 2.24 6.83
C MET A 214 -1.21 2.22 7.92
N GLY A 215 -0.80 2.43 9.17
CA GLY A 215 -1.70 2.49 10.31
C GLY A 215 -2.47 3.80 10.38
N ILE A 216 -3.71 3.71 10.82
CA ILE A 216 -4.61 4.85 10.98
C ILE A 216 -4.47 5.37 12.40
N PRO A 217 -4.17 6.68 12.59
CA PRO A 217 -3.95 7.21 13.91
C PRO A 217 -5.26 7.23 14.75
N ASN A 218 -5.16 6.78 15.99
CA ASN A 218 -6.19 6.95 17.04
C ASN A 218 -7.63 6.64 16.61
N LEU A 219 -7.83 5.61 15.80
CA LEU A 219 -9.16 5.26 15.31
C LEU A 219 -10.01 4.62 16.40
N THR A 220 -10.96 5.39 16.91
CA THR A 220 -12.04 4.91 17.78
C THR A 220 -13.38 5.31 17.16
N MET A 221 -14.41 4.48 17.36
CA MET A 221 -15.73 4.73 16.76
C MET A 221 -16.84 4.46 17.79
N ALA A 222 -17.66 5.48 18.05
CA ALA A 222 -18.88 5.31 18.83
C ALA A 222 -19.90 4.41 18.10
N PRO A 223 -20.92 3.87 18.79
CA PRO A 223 -22.02 3.17 18.14
C PRO A 223 -22.69 3.99 17.06
N ASN A 224 -22.91 3.41 15.89
CA ASN A 224 -23.46 4.04 14.69
C ASN A 224 -22.63 5.20 14.12
N GLU A 225 -21.42 5.42 14.59
CA GLU A 225 -20.50 6.40 13.99
C GLU A 225 -20.00 5.91 12.64
N ILE A 226 -19.83 6.86 11.71
CA ILE A 226 -19.22 6.65 10.41
C ILE A 226 -17.87 7.37 10.39
N LYS A 227 -16.83 6.67 10.00
CA LYS A 227 -15.50 7.24 9.70
C LYS A 227 -15.18 7.04 8.24
N THR A 228 -14.68 8.08 7.60
CA THR A 228 -14.25 8.03 6.20
C THR A 228 -12.76 8.33 6.11
N LEU A 229 -12.05 7.44 5.41
CA LEU A 229 -10.62 7.51 5.16
C LEU A 229 -10.41 7.61 3.66
N THR A 230 -9.49 8.47 3.23
CA THR A 230 -9.20 8.66 1.81
C THR A 230 -7.71 8.53 1.56
N TYR A 231 -7.36 7.77 0.54
CA TYR A 231 -5.99 7.57 0.09
C TYR A 231 -5.93 7.74 -1.41
N ASP A 232 -4.88 8.37 -1.90
CA ASP A 232 -4.50 8.23 -3.30
C ASP A 232 -3.47 7.11 -3.39
N ILE A 233 -3.63 6.23 -4.35
CA ILE A 233 -2.79 5.07 -4.56
C ILE A 233 -2.13 5.23 -5.92
N TYR A 234 -0.81 5.40 -5.93
CA TYR A 234 -0.04 5.23 -7.15
C TYR A 234 0.32 3.76 -7.28
N THR A 235 -0.03 3.13 -8.39
CA THR A 235 0.41 1.77 -8.70
C THR A 235 0.81 1.70 -10.16
N GLY A 236 2.12 1.79 -10.41
CA GLY A 236 2.62 1.94 -11.78
C GLY A 236 4.12 1.86 -11.89
N PRO A 237 4.64 2.13 -13.11
CA PRO A 237 6.08 2.08 -13.37
C PRO A 237 6.82 3.13 -12.56
N LYS A 238 7.95 2.72 -12.00
CA LYS A 238 8.91 3.59 -11.33
C LYS A 238 9.68 4.40 -12.39
N PHE A 239 9.00 5.36 -12.99
CA PHE A 239 9.52 6.17 -14.07
C PHE A 239 9.67 7.62 -13.61
N ASN A 240 10.92 8.12 -13.61
CA ASN A 240 11.28 9.41 -13.02
C ASN A 240 10.42 10.58 -13.53
N ALA A 241 10.18 10.65 -14.85
CA ALA A 241 9.38 11.73 -15.42
C ALA A 241 7.96 11.75 -14.84
N TYR A 242 7.33 10.59 -14.66
CA TYR A 242 5.98 10.49 -14.11
C TYR A 242 5.91 10.91 -12.65
N LEU A 243 6.88 10.46 -11.84
CA LEU A 243 6.92 10.79 -10.42
C LEU A 243 7.27 12.26 -10.18
N ARG A 244 8.20 12.82 -10.98
CA ARG A 244 8.50 14.25 -10.90
C ARG A 244 7.32 15.14 -11.26
N ASP A 245 6.56 14.79 -12.27
CA ASP A 245 5.34 15.53 -12.62
C ASP A 245 4.33 15.52 -11.46
N LEU A 246 4.26 14.42 -10.73
CA LEU A 246 3.36 14.29 -9.57
C LEU A 246 3.83 15.03 -8.31
N ASN A 247 5.10 15.46 -8.22
CA ASN A 247 5.60 16.24 -7.08
C ASN A 247 4.85 17.54 -6.83
N LEU A 248 4.19 18.11 -7.85
CA LEU A 248 3.34 19.30 -7.68
C LEU A 248 2.12 19.05 -6.79
N THR A 249 1.64 17.81 -6.76
CA THR A 249 0.46 17.42 -5.98
C THR A 249 0.85 16.59 -4.75
N TYR A 250 1.88 15.76 -4.89
CA TYR A 250 2.36 14.85 -3.84
C TYR A 250 3.86 15.12 -3.60
N PRO A 251 4.17 16.03 -2.67
CA PRO A 251 5.56 16.41 -2.40
C PRO A 251 6.46 15.21 -2.11
N ALA A 252 7.68 15.27 -2.64
CA ALA A 252 8.72 14.26 -2.47
C ALA A 252 8.44 12.86 -3.04
N ILE A 253 7.34 12.65 -3.79
CA ILE A 253 7.01 11.33 -4.36
C ILE A 253 8.10 10.80 -5.31
N SER A 254 8.88 11.67 -5.94
CA SER A 254 9.99 11.27 -6.81
C SER A 254 11.24 10.82 -6.03
N ASP A 255 11.30 11.04 -4.72
CA ASP A 255 12.49 10.72 -3.91
C ASP A 255 12.74 9.21 -3.84
N ILE A 256 11.69 8.39 -4.04
CA ILE A 256 11.82 6.93 -4.18
C ILE A 256 12.72 6.51 -5.35
N MET A 257 12.98 7.44 -6.29
CA MET A 257 13.92 7.23 -7.39
C MET A 257 15.38 7.33 -6.95
N ALA A 258 15.67 7.45 -5.63
CA ALA A 258 17.01 7.64 -5.10
C ALA A 258 18.04 6.92 -5.98
N TYR A 259 18.73 7.70 -6.76
CA TYR A 259 19.78 7.22 -7.63
C TYR A 259 20.88 6.71 -6.71
N GLY A 260 21.07 5.39 -6.68
CA GLY A 260 22.22 4.84 -6.00
C GLY A 260 23.46 5.63 -6.41
N TRP A 261 24.33 5.88 -5.48
CA TRP A 261 25.63 6.46 -5.72
C TRP A 261 26.29 5.71 -6.89
N LEU A 262 26.46 6.42 -8.02
CA LEU A 262 27.35 6.02 -9.08
C LEU A 262 28.77 6.39 -8.66
#